data_ed4d83da1b067448959b5c494ff2e855
#
_entry.id   ed4d83da1b067448959b5c494ff2e855
#
_cell.length_a   1.000
_cell.length_b   1.000
_cell.length_c   1.000
_cell.angle_alpha   90.00
_cell.angle_beta   90.00
_cell.angle_gamma   90.00
#
_symmetry.space_group_name_H-M   'P 1'
#
loop_
_entity.id
_entity.type
_entity.pdbx_description
1 polymer ?
#
loop_
_entity_poly.entity_id
_entity_poly.type
_entity_poly.pdbx_seq_one_letter_code
_entity_poly.pdbx_strand_id
1 'polypeptide(L)'
;MNNAFVIVDLDDFLTGEGRTRQIQIVKQAIEKRCFVRVRGHGFTHEGIDYAYEVVRRVFALGVEVLNKYVVPGNQVGYIGFGKEKADGAIYPDRKEFWQVYQPDQAETQTAKFYNIWPTDEVPEFEGVALDLFYRLQRVTQAMLRLTALAIGLPEEHFAEGTVGGSSIARIIHYPPVPDGAVGIRSEKHTDINHGTGLLTSQGGGLQLLDHSTGEWLPVEHDYDHIVFNWADMIQAATNGQVPSVMHRVVNPDDPELRSKPRFSIVFFLHPREEIVLEESSDIVKDNGPLTAHMFLWLRLWQIWLSDTRPAWYTGPDRAPQAIAV
;
A
#
# COMPACT_ATOMS: atom_id res chain seq x y z
N MET A 1 -3.71 -25.45 -11.53
CA MET A 1 -3.44 -23.99 -11.53
C MET A 1 -4.22 -23.39 -10.39
N ASN A 2 -3.54 -22.77 -9.45
CA ASN A 2 -4.18 -22.21 -8.24
C ASN A 2 -5.07 -21.02 -8.65
N ASN A 3 -6.39 -21.18 -8.61
CA ASN A 3 -7.40 -20.19 -9.02
C ASN A 3 -7.56 -19.02 -8.00
N ALA A 4 -6.51 -18.75 -7.21
CA ALA A 4 -6.52 -17.76 -6.14
C ALA A 4 -6.45 -16.30 -6.63
N PHE A 5 -6.09 -16.08 -7.90
CA PHE A 5 -5.95 -14.77 -8.49
C PHE A 5 -6.74 -14.69 -9.79
N VAL A 6 -7.39 -13.55 -10.01
CA VAL A 6 -7.96 -13.20 -11.31
C VAL A 6 -7.03 -12.24 -12.03
N ILE A 7 -7.08 -12.25 -13.37
CA ILE A 7 -6.27 -11.35 -14.19
C ILE A 7 -7.20 -10.34 -14.85
N VAL A 8 -6.92 -9.05 -14.64
CA VAL A 8 -7.55 -7.91 -15.30
C VAL A 8 -6.59 -7.39 -16.38
N ASP A 9 -7.13 -7.12 -17.55
CA ASP A 9 -6.44 -6.51 -18.67
C ASP A 9 -6.88 -5.04 -18.81
N LEU A 10 -5.99 -4.10 -18.51
CA LEU A 10 -6.30 -2.68 -18.60
C LEU A 10 -6.42 -2.21 -20.04
N ASP A 11 -5.68 -2.78 -20.99
CA ASP A 11 -5.79 -2.40 -22.40
C ASP A 11 -7.18 -2.73 -22.92
N ASP A 12 -7.70 -3.92 -22.64
CA ASP A 12 -9.08 -4.32 -22.95
C ASP A 12 -10.14 -3.38 -22.35
N PHE A 13 -9.90 -2.92 -21.12
CA PHE A 13 -10.82 -1.98 -20.44
C PHE A 13 -10.77 -0.59 -21.07
N LEU A 14 -9.58 -0.05 -21.30
CA LEU A 14 -9.37 1.32 -21.76
C LEU A 14 -9.74 1.49 -23.25
N THR A 15 -9.48 0.49 -24.10
CA THR A 15 -9.90 0.51 -25.51
C THR A 15 -11.40 0.27 -25.70
N GLY A 16 -12.05 -0.34 -24.71
CA GLY A 16 -13.48 -0.64 -24.71
C GLY A 16 -13.84 -2.02 -25.28
N GLU A 17 -12.95 -2.69 -26.01
CA GLU A 17 -13.23 -3.97 -26.68
C GLU A 17 -13.57 -5.10 -25.70
N GLY A 18 -12.90 -5.14 -24.52
CA GLY A 18 -13.13 -6.12 -23.48
C GLY A 18 -13.81 -5.58 -22.22
N ARG A 19 -14.30 -4.34 -22.24
CA ARG A 19 -14.77 -3.61 -21.06
C ARG A 19 -15.76 -4.39 -20.20
N THR A 20 -16.82 -4.92 -20.77
CA THR A 20 -17.82 -5.73 -20.04
C THR A 20 -17.21 -6.96 -19.39
N ARG A 21 -16.29 -7.65 -20.08
CA ARG A 21 -15.57 -8.80 -19.54
C ARG A 21 -14.73 -8.41 -18.32
N GLN A 22 -13.97 -7.30 -18.40
CA GLN A 22 -13.13 -6.84 -17.29
C GLN A 22 -13.96 -6.46 -16.07
N ILE A 23 -15.12 -5.82 -16.26
CA ILE A 23 -16.07 -5.53 -15.18
C ILE A 23 -16.54 -6.82 -14.48
N GLN A 24 -16.87 -7.86 -15.23
CA GLN A 24 -17.31 -9.15 -14.66
C GLN A 24 -16.16 -9.85 -13.90
N ILE A 25 -14.92 -9.76 -14.40
CA ILE A 25 -13.73 -10.30 -13.71
C ILE A 25 -13.55 -9.59 -12.36
N VAL A 26 -13.63 -8.26 -12.31
CA VAL A 26 -13.50 -7.49 -11.08
C VAL A 26 -14.64 -7.82 -10.10
N LYS A 27 -15.88 -7.96 -10.58
CA LYS A 27 -17.01 -8.39 -9.74
C LYS A 27 -16.73 -9.74 -9.08
N GLN A 28 -16.24 -10.72 -9.83
CA GLN A 28 -15.86 -12.04 -9.28
C GLN A 28 -14.71 -11.94 -8.27
N ALA A 29 -13.73 -11.06 -8.49
CA ALA A 29 -12.63 -10.84 -7.56
C ALA A 29 -13.11 -10.28 -6.22
N ILE A 30 -14.04 -9.32 -6.25
CA ILE A 30 -14.68 -8.74 -5.06
C ILE A 30 -15.42 -9.84 -4.28
N GLU A 31 -16.24 -10.64 -4.96
CA GLU A 31 -17.00 -11.74 -4.36
C GLU A 31 -16.08 -12.79 -3.70
N LYS A 32 -14.93 -13.08 -4.34
CA LYS A 32 -13.92 -14.03 -3.83
C LYS A 32 -13.01 -13.44 -2.77
N ARG A 33 -13.00 -12.14 -2.57
CA ARG A 33 -12.07 -11.42 -1.67
C ARG A 33 -10.61 -11.75 -1.97
N CYS A 34 -10.24 -11.71 -3.24
CA CYS A 34 -8.89 -12.08 -3.68
C CYS A 34 -8.11 -10.89 -4.25
N PHE A 35 -6.79 -11.04 -4.34
CA PHE A 35 -5.96 -10.11 -5.08
C PHE A 35 -6.24 -10.22 -6.59
N VAL A 36 -6.01 -9.11 -7.29
CA VAL A 36 -6.11 -9.02 -8.75
C VAL A 36 -4.71 -8.85 -9.33
N ARG A 37 -4.38 -9.64 -10.35
CA ARG A 37 -3.22 -9.40 -11.20
C ARG A 37 -3.64 -8.51 -12.35
N VAL A 38 -2.93 -7.41 -12.56
CA VAL A 38 -3.26 -6.39 -13.55
C VAL A 38 -2.18 -6.34 -14.60
N ARG A 39 -2.52 -6.67 -15.85
CA ARG A 39 -1.65 -6.51 -17.03
C ARG A 39 -2.05 -5.29 -17.85
N GLY A 40 -1.23 -4.89 -18.83
CA GLY A 40 -1.43 -3.63 -19.55
C GLY A 40 -1.07 -2.40 -18.72
N HIS A 41 -0.22 -2.59 -17.71
CA HIS A 41 0.18 -1.55 -16.75
C HIS A 41 1.22 -0.56 -17.32
N GLY A 42 1.82 -0.85 -18.48
CA GLY A 42 2.73 0.04 -19.19
C GLY A 42 4.16 0.13 -18.63
N PHE A 43 4.54 -0.69 -17.63
CA PHE A 43 5.94 -0.85 -17.24
C PHE A 43 6.63 -1.86 -18.16
N THR A 44 7.89 -1.59 -18.51
CA THR A 44 8.76 -2.57 -19.18
C THR A 44 9.60 -3.33 -18.14
N HIS A 45 10.02 -4.55 -18.45
CA HIS A 45 10.90 -5.34 -17.58
C HIS A 45 12.19 -4.59 -17.24
N GLU A 46 12.83 -3.95 -18.25
CA GLU A 46 14.04 -3.14 -18.07
C GLU A 46 13.78 -1.93 -17.15
N GLY A 47 12.61 -1.27 -17.29
CA GLY A 47 12.23 -0.15 -16.43
C GLY A 47 12.02 -0.58 -14.98
N ILE A 48 11.44 -1.77 -14.76
CA ILE A 48 11.27 -2.36 -13.42
C ILE A 48 12.64 -2.68 -12.82
N ASP A 49 13.53 -3.34 -13.58
CA ASP A 49 14.86 -3.70 -13.10
C ASP A 49 15.71 -2.46 -12.76
N TYR A 50 15.65 -1.43 -13.61
CA TYR A 50 16.32 -0.15 -13.35
C TYR A 50 15.78 0.53 -12.08
N ALA A 51 14.46 0.57 -11.91
CA ALA A 51 13.87 1.13 -10.69
C ALA A 51 14.36 0.40 -9.42
N TYR A 52 14.38 -0.93 -9.44
CA TYR A 52 14.92 -1.71 -8.31
C TYR A 52 16.43 -1.53 -8.12
N GLU A 53 17.21 -1.32 -9.18
CA GLU A 53 18.63 -0.99 -9.06
C GLU A 53 18.84 0.32 -8.32
N VAL A 54 18.13 1.38 -8.72
CA VAL A 54 18.20 2.69 -8.06
C VAL A 54 17.75 2.59 -6.59
N VAL A 55 16.68 1.86 -6.32
CA VAL A 55 16.19 1.61 -4.95
C VAL A 55 17.25 0.91 -4.09
N ARG A 56 17.93 -0.12 -4.63
CA ARG A 56 19.02 -0.80 -3.89
C ARG A 56 20.15 0.17 -3.53
N ARG A 57 20.51 1.09 -4.42
CA ARG A 57 21.54 2.10 -4.17
C ARG A 57 21.14 3.05 -3.04
N VAL A 58 19.87 3.45 -2.95
CA VAL A 58 19.39 4.29 -1.84
C VAL A 58 19.57 3.58 -0.50
N PHE A 59 19.07 2.35 -0.36
CA PHE A 59 19.18 1.64 0.92
C PHE A 59 20.59 1.10 1.21
N ALA A 60 21.48 1.09 0.24
CA ALA A 60 22.90 0.81 0.43
C ALA A 60 23.69 1.98 1.04
N LEU A 61 23.13 3.18 1.13
CA LEU A 61 23.77 4.36 1.75
C LEU A 61 24.03 4.18 3.26
N GLY A 62 23.36 3.23 3.88
CA GLY A 62 23.51 2.97 5.30
C GLY A 62 22.71 3.95 6.18
N VAL A 63 22.43 3.51 7.41
CA VAL A 63 21.50 4.20 8.34
C VAL A 63 21.95 5.62 8.71
N GLU A 64 23.25 5.88 8.78
CA GLU A 64 23.78 7.23 9.12
C GLU A 64 23.42 8.26 8.05
N VAL A 65 23.51 7.91 6.78
CA VAL A 65 23.13 8.78 5.67
C VAL A 65 21.61 8.88 5.56
N LEU A 66 20.91 7.74 5.60
CA LEU A 66 19.46 7.69 5.50
C LEU A 66 18.76 8.51 6.60
N ASN A 67 19.32 8.56 7.81
CA ASN A 67 18.78 9.36 8.91
C ASN A 67 18.76 10.88 8.65
N LYS A 68 19.55 11.39 7.70
CA LYS A 68 19.47 12.80 7.27
C LYS A 68 18.15 13.13 6.59
N TYR A 69 17.45 12.11 6.08
CA TYR A 69 16.19 12.20 5.32
C TYR A 69 14.96 11.81 6.14
N VAL A 70 15.11 11.68 7.46
CA VAL A 70 13.97 11.49 8.38
C VAL A 70 13.25 12.81 8.54
N VAL A 71 11.95 12.82 8.21
CA VAL A 71 11.09 13.99 8.38
C VAL A 71 10.18 13.77 9.60
N PRO A 72 10.05 14.77 10.51
CA PRO A 72 9.12 14.66 11.63
C PRO A 72 7.70 14.32 11.18
N GLY A 73 7.06 13.39 11.87
CA GLY A 73 5.71 12.92 11.54
C GLY A 73 5.65 11.67 10.65
N ASN A 74 6.79 11.14 10.18
CA ASN A 74 6.92 9.87 9.45
C ASN A 74 5.99 9.72 8.22
N GLN A 75 5.70 10.82 7.52
CA GLN A 75 4.78 10.78 6.36
C GLN A 75 5.50 10.92 5.02
N VAL A 76 6.76 11.32 5.01
CA VAL A 76 7.62 11.46 3.82
C VAL A 76 9.07 11.14 4.14
N GLY A 77 9.88 10.88 3.13
CA GLY A 77 11.30 10.59 3.28
C GLY A 77 11.57 9.21 3.88
N TYR A 78 12.68 9.07 4.57
CA TYR A 78 13.11 7.80 5.16
C TYR A 78 12.42 7.52 6.50
N ILE A 79 11.85 6.33 6.61
CA ILE A 79 11.30 5.78 7.84
C ILE A 79 12.13 4.56 8.23
N GLY A 80 12.83 4.67 9.37
CA GLY A 80 13.80 3.68 9.82
C GLY A 80 13.20 2.35 10.23
N PHE A 81 14.08 1.35 10.34
CA PHE A 81 13.73 -0.02 10.68
C PHE A 81 12.92 -0.13 11.98
N GLY A 82 11.87 -0.97 11.95
CA GLY A 82 11.05 -1.30 13.12
C GLY A 82 10.18 -0.15 13.65
N LYS A 83 9.92 0.88 12.86
CA LYS A 83 9.03 1.99 13.26
C LYS A 83 7.56 1.63 13.14
N GLU A 84 7.18 0.88 12.12
CA GLU A 84 5.80 0.45 11.91
C GLU A 84 5.52 -0.87 12.60
N LYS A 85 4.34 -0.98 13.20
CA LYS A 85 3.86 -2.19 13.83
C LYS A 85 2.39 -2.39 13.50
N ALA A 86 2.03 -3.51 12.90
CA ALA A 86 0.64 -3.84 12.61
C ALA A 86 -0.20 -3.86 13.90
N ASP A 87 -1.46 -3.47 13.79
CA ASP A 87 -2.37 -3.47 14.94
C ASP A 87 -2.51 -4.88 15.51
N GLY A 88 -2.37 -4.99 16.84
CA GLY A 88 -2.38 -6.26 17.57
C GLY A 88 -1.11 -7.13 17.42
N ALA A 89 -0.10 -6.73 16.62
CA ALA A 89 1.16 -7.43 16.52
C ALA A 89 1.96 -7.35 17.84
N ILE A 90 2.82 -8.34 18.10
CA ILE A 90 3.73 -8.33 19.27
C ILE A 90 4.99 -7.53 18.95
N TYR A 91 5.60 -7.78 17.80
CA TYR A 91 6.84 -7.16 17.36
C TYR A 91 6.60 -6.16 16.23
N PRO A 92 7.45 -5.12 16.10
CA PRO A 92 7.45 -4.28 14.91
C PRO A 92 7.79 -5.09 13.66
N ASP A 93 7.32 -4.60 12.50
CA ASP A 93 7.65 -5.17 11.21
C ASP A 93 9.15 -5.04 10.92
N ARG A 94 9.73 -6.07 10.31
CA ARG A 94 11.16 -6.09 9.97
C ARG A 94 11.42 -5.40 8.63
N LYS A 95 11.08 -4.12 8.57
CA LYS A 95 11.22 -3.30 7.36
C LYS A 95 11.60 -1.86 7.70
N GLU A 96 12.19 -1.22 6.71
CA GLU A 96 12.38 0.22 6.61
C GLU A 96 11.89 0.66 5.24
N PHE A 97 11.59 1.94 5.04
CA PHE A 97 11.06 2.36 3.75
C PHE A 97 11.28 3.84 3.49
N TRP A 98 11.22 4.20 2.19
CA TRP A 98 11.13 5.58 1.75
C TRP A 98 9.70 5.87 1.30
N GLN A 99 9.12 6.95 1.80
CA GLN A 99 7.76 7.34 1.47
C GLN A 99 7.72 8.61 0.65
N VAL A 100 7.02 8.56 -0.47
CA VAL A 100 6.78 9.67 -1.39
C VAL A 100 5.31 10.05 -1.30
N TYR A 101 5.06 11.28 -0.86
CA TYR A 101 3.72 11.85 -0.77
C TYR A 101 3.28 12.42 -2.12
N GLN A 102 1.96 12.61 -2.30
CA GLN A 102 1.35 13.17 -3.51
C GLN A 102 2.11 14.42 -4.00
N PRO A 103 2.82 14.36 -5.14
CA PRO A 103 3.69 15.45 -5.58
C PRO A 103 2.92 16.73 -5.91
N ASP A 104 1.74 16.61 -6.52
CA ASP A 104 0.93 17.75 -6.96
C ASP A 104 0.38 18.59 -5.80
N GLN A 105 0.27 18.00 -4.60
CA GLN A 105 -0.07 18.75 -3.37
C GLN A 105 1.12 19.44 -2.74
N ALA A 106 2.33 18.93 -2.95
CA ALA A 106 3.55 19.53 -2.42
C ALA A 106 3.82 20.94 -3.00
N GLU A 107 3.27 21.25 -4.17
CA GLU A 107 3.40 22.54 -4.83
C GLU A 107 2.34 23.57 -4.39
N THR A 108 1.32 23.14 -3.61
CA THR A 108 0.29 24.05 -3.10
C THR A 108 0.72 24.67 -1.78
N GLN A 109 0.34 25.93 -1.50
CA GLN A 109 0.63 26.61 -0.21
C GLN A 109 0.01 25.90 1.00
N THR A 110 -0.83 24.90 0.78
CA THR A 110 -1.50 24.10 1.82
C THR A 110 -0.86 22.73 2.03
N ALA A 111 0.23 22.42 1.32
CA ALA A 111 0.90 21.13 1.45
C ALA A 111 1.38 20.89 2.89
N LYS A 112 0.93 19.79 3.47
CA LYS A 112 1.34 19.37 4.82
C LYS A 112 2.74 18.75 4.81
N PHE A 113 3.17 18.17 3.69
CA PHE A 113 4.40 17.43 3.54
C PHE A 113 5.08 17.75 2.21
N TYR A 114 6.39 17.92 2.26
CA TYR A 114 7.25 18.12 1.10
C TYR A 114 8.13 16.88 0.95
N ASN A 115 8.17 16.33 -0.25
CA ASN A 115 9.09 15.23 -0.54
C ASN A 115 10.52 15.68 -0.37
N ILE A 116 11.37 14.79 0.12
CA ILE A 116 12.79 14.99 0.33
C ILE A 116 13.54 13.89 -0.42
N TRP A 117 14.69 14.21 -0.98
CA TRP A 117 15.41 13.33 -1.88
C TRP A 117 16.90 13.25 -1.53
N PRO A 118 17.57 12.08 -1.65
CA PRO A 118 19.01 11.92 -1.48
C PRO A 118 19.74 12.32 -2.76
N THR A 119 19.56 13.55 -3.21
CA THR A 119 20.01 14.04 -4.53
C THR A 119 21.53 14.04 -4.67
N ASP A 120 22.25 14.29 -3.58
CA ASP A 120 23.71 14.26 -3.60
C ASP A 120 24.28 12.84 -3.71
N GLU A 121 23.58 11.85 -3.15
CA GLU A 121 24.04 10.46 -3.10
C GLU A 121 23.48 9.62 -4.27
N VAL A 122 22.20 9.79 -4.61
CA VAL A 122 21.50 9.04 -5.67
C VAL A 122 20.61 10.00 -6.47
N PRO A 123 21.19 10.82 -7.35
CA PRO A 123 20.46 11.89 -8.07
C PRO A 123 19.31 11.39 -8.95
N GLU A 124 19.34 10.14 -9.41
CA GLU A 124 18.28 9.56 -10.25
C GLU A 124 17.02 9.16 -9.44
N PHE A 125 17.13 9.07 -8.11
CA PHE A 125 16.07 8.51 -7.28
C PHE A 125 14.78 9.30 -7.33
N GLU A 126 14.84 10.63 -7.33
CA GLU A 126 13.66 11.49 -7.46
C GLU A 126 12.87 11.16 -8.73
N GLY A 127 13.55 11.18 -9.89
CA GLY A 127 12.91 10.90 -11.18
C GLY A 127 12.30 9.51 -11.25
N VAL A 128 12.99 8.50 -10.73
CA VAL A 128 12.48 7.12 -10.67
C VAL A 128 11.29 7.00 -9.74
N ALA A 129 11.35 7.60 -8.56
CA ALA A 129 10.27 7.52 -7.57
C ALA A 129 8.99 8.23 -8.06
N LEU A 130 9.12 9.36 -8.75
CA LEU A 130 7.99 10.08 -9.35
C LEU A 130 7.39 9.32 -10.54
N ASP A 131 8.19 8.71 -11.44
CA ASP A 131 7.69 7.87 -12.53
C ASP A 131 6.89 6.67 -11.99
N LEU A 132 7.42 5.98 -10.97
CA LEU A 132 6.73 4.91 -10.27
C LEU A 132 5.42 5.39 -9.65
N PHE A 133 5.43 6.54 -8.97
CA PHE A 133 4.26 7.13 -8.36
C PHE A 133 3.13 7.34 -9.39
N TYR A 134 3.40 8.08 -10.46
CA TYR A 134 2.36 8.43 -11.45
C TYR A 134 1.87 7.24 -12.26
N ARG A 135 2.75 6.28 -12.60
CA ARG A 135 2.33 5.06 -13.30
C ARG A 135 1.45 4.17 -12.43
N LEU A 136 1.82 3.94 -11.18
CA LEU A 136 1.02 3.15 -10.24
C LEU A 136 -0.30 3.86 -9.91
N GLN A 137 -0.30 5.19 -9.77
CA GLN A 137 -1.52 5.98 -9.59
C GLN A 137 -2.51 5.74 -10.73
N ARG A 138 -2.04 5.82 -11.99
CA ARG A 138 -2.89 5.58 -13.16
C ARG A 138 -3.49 4.18 -13.18
N VAL A 139 -2.70 3.16 -12.86
CA VAL A 139 -3.17 1.77 -12.79
C VAL A 139 -4.21 1.59 -11.67
N THR A 140 -3.93 2.11 -10.49
CA THR A 140 -4.85 1.97 -9.34
C THR A 140 -6.15 2.77 -9.53
N GLN A 141 -6.10 3.95 -10.15
CA GLN A 141 -7.30 4.70 -10.52
C GLN A 141 -8.15 3.95 -11.56
N ALA A 142 -7.54 3.31 -12.57
CA ALA A 142 -8.27 2.48 -13.53
C ALA A 142 -8.96 1.29 -12.84
N MET A 143 -8.31 0.68 -11.85
CA MET A 143 -8.92 -0.38 -11.03
C MET A 143 -10.08 0.13 -10.18
N LEU A 144 -10.04 1.37 -9.66
CA LEU A 144 -11.19 1.95 -8.94
C LEU A 144 -12.37 2.24 -9.87
N ARG A 145 -12.12 2.66 -11.13
CA ARG A 145 -13.18 2.80 -12.14
C ARG A 145 -13.86 1.46 -12.43
N LEU A 146 -13.07 0.41 -12.65
CA LEU A 146 -13.57 -0.95 -12.80
C LEU A 146 -14.36 -1.42 -11.58
N THR A 147 -13.88 -1.08 -10.38
CA THR A 147 -14.56 -1.42 -9.12
C THR A 147 -15.93 -0.75 -9.02
N ALA A 148 -16.03 0.56 -9.31
CA ALA A 148 -17.30 1.27 -9.31
C ALA A 148 -18.30 0.63 -10.26
N LEU A 149 -17.89 0.35 -11.50
CA LEU A 149 -18.74 -0.31 -12.51
C LEU A 149 -19.15 -1.74 -12.08
N ALA A 150 -18.25 -2.49 -11.45
CA ALA A 150 -18.50 -3.85 -11.00
C ALA A 150 -19.60 -3.94 -9.91
N ILE A 151 -19.76 -2.88 -9.12
CA ILE A 151 -20.80 -2.78 -8.08
C ILE A 151 -22.00 -1.91 -8.50
N GLY A 152 -22.07 -1.50 -9.78
CA GLY A 152 -23.20 -0.78 -10.35
C GLY A 152 -23.22 0.73 -10.08
N LEU A 153 -22.06 1.33 -9.74
CA LEU A 153 -21.89 2.76 -9.54
C LEU A 153 -21.35 3.45 -10.80
N PRO A 154 -21.50 4.79 -10.93
CA PRO A 154 -20.85 5.56 -11.98
C PRO A 154 -19.34 5.32 -12.02
N GLU A 155 -18.73 5.30 -13.20
CA GLU A 155 -17.32 4.95 -13.41
C GLU A 155 -16.36 5.77 -12.54
N GLU A 156 -16.57 7.07 -12.45
CA GLU A 156 -15.70 7.99 -11.72
C GLU A 156 -16.00 8.09 -10.22
N HIS A 157 -16.97 7.32 -9.70
CA HIS A 157 -17.49 7.46 -8.34
C HIS A 157 -16.39 7.48 -7.25
N PHE A 158 -15.41 6.59 -7.37
CA PHE A 158 -14.26 6.57 -6.44
C PHE A 158 -13.05 7.32 -7.01
N ALA A 159 -12.77 7.20 -8.31
CA ALA A 159 -11.55 7.71 -8.91
C ALA A 159 -11.45 9.25 -8.86
N GLU A 160 -12.55 9.97 -9.10
CA GLU A 160 -12.59 11.43 -8.99
C GLU A 160 -12.23 11.91 -7.57
N GLY A 161 -12.70 11.20 -6.54
CA GLY A 161 -12.39 11.50 -5.15
C GLY A 161 -10.92 11.36 -4.77
N THR A 162 -10.10 10.68 -5.61
CA THR A 162 -8.65 10.49 -5.36
C THR A 162 -7.78 11.57 -5.99
N VAL A 163 -8.33 12.39 -6.87
CA VAL A 163 -7.60 13.53 -7.47
C VAL A 163 -7.33 14.56 -6.39
N GLY A 164 -6.06 14.88 -6.16
CA GLY A 164 -5.63 15.74 -5.04
C GLY A 164 -5.76 15.08 -3.66
N GLY A 165 -5.90 13.75 -3.61
CA GLY A 165 -5.91 12.97 -2.37
C GLY A 165 -4.53 12.83 -1.71
N SER A 166 -4.49 12.20 -0.55
CA SER A 166 -3.27 11.99 0.25
C SER A 166 -2.51 10.71 -0.16
N SER A 167 -2.45 10.44 -1.47
CA SER A 167 -1.80 9.21 -1.99
C SER A 167 -0.30 9.19 -1.72
N ILE A 168 0.22 8.00 -1.49
CA ILE A 168 1.65 7.79 -1.22
C ILE A 168 2.20 6.60 -2.01
N ALA A 169 3.43 6.73 -2.50
CA ALA A 169 4.25 5.60 -2.90
C ALA A 169 5.21 5.23 -1.77
N ARG A 170 5.29 3.95 -1.45
CA ARG A 170 6.18 3.43 -0.41
C ARG A 170 7.15 2.44 -1.03
N ILE A 171 8.42 2.77 -0.96
CA ILE A 171 9.53 1.96 -1.46
C ILE A 171 10.13 1.27 -0.25
N ILE A 172 9.95 -0.06 -0.16
CA ILE A 172 10.22 -0.82 1.05
C ILE A 172 11.48 -1.67 0.89
N HIS A 173 12.33 -1.62 1.90
CA HIS A 173 13.46 -2.50 2.09
C HIS A 173 13.22 -3.41 3.30
N TYR A 174 13.34 -4.69 3.07
CA TYR A 174 13.37 -5.73 4.11
C TYR A 174 14.79 -6.25 4.21
N PRO A 175 15.54 -5.89 5.25
CA PRO A 175 16.90 -6.39 5.45
C PRO A 175 16.97 -7.90 5.52
N PRO A 176 18.16 -8.51 5.36
CA PRO A 176 18.38 -9.91 5.66
C PRO A 176 17.84 -10.29 7.04
N VAL A 177 17.31 -11.49 7.15
CA VAL A 177 16.73 -12.00 8.41
C VAL A 177 17.76 -12.88 9.12
N PRO A 178 18.36 -12.44 10.26
CA PRO A 178 19.32 -13.23 11.00
C PRO A 178 18.67 -14.47 11.63
N ASP A 179 19.48 -15.47 11.95
CA ASP A 179 19.00 -16.63 12.69
C ASP A 179 18.54 -16.21 14.09
N GLY A 180 17.42 -16.80 14.52
CA GLY A 180 16.80 -16.46 15.79
C GLY A 180 16.08 -15.10 15.84
N ALA A 181 15.96 -14.40 14.69
CA ALA A 181 15.23 -13.14 14.63
C ALA A 181 13.77 -13.29 15.05
N VAL A 182 13.28 -12.36 15.88
CA VAL A 182 11.88 -12.28 16.27
C VAL A 182 11.10 -11.40 15.28
N GLY A 183 9.80 -11.69 15.12
CA GLY A 183 8.94 -10.99 14.17
C GLY A 183 9.16 -11.43 12.73
N ILE A 184 8.28 -10.97 11.85
CA ILE A 184 8.33 -11.24 10.41
C ILE A 184 8.50 -9.95 9.60
N ARG A 185 8.72 -10.08 8.30
CA ARG A 185 8.92 -8.94 7.39
C ARG A 185 7.78 -7.93 7.45
N SER A 186 6.52 -8.40 7.41
CA SER A 186 5.33 -7.59 7.70
C SER A 186 4.23 -8.49 8.26
N GLU A 187 3.70 -8.15 9.41
CA GLU A 187 2.60 -8.88 10.05
C GLU A 187 1.31 -8.80 9.24
N LYS A 188 0.37 -9.72 9.52
CA LYS A 188 -0.92 -9.74 8.86
C LYS A 188 -1.66 -8.42 9.08
N HIS A 189 -2.14 -7.83 7.99
CA HIS A 189 -2.85 -6.57 8.00
C HIS A 189 -3.73 -6.42 6.76
N THR A 190 -4.59 -5.43 6.78
CA THR A 190 -5.25 -4.83 5.63
C THR A 190 -4.66 -3.45 5.38
N ASP A 191 -4.68 -2.99 4.14
CA ASP A 191 -4.27 -1.63 3.81
C ASP A 191 -5.35 -0.62 4.21
N ILE A 192 -4.96 0.65 4.40
CA ILE A 192 -5.82 1.68 4.96
C ILE A 192 -6.65 2.40 3.89
N ASN A 193 -6.10 2.59 2.71
CA ASN A 193 -6.56 3.41 1.59
C ASN A 193 -7.76 2.83 0.83
N HIS A 194 -8.05 3.36 -0.38
CA HIS A 194 -9.09 2.80 -1.27
C HIS A 194 -8.62 1.56 -2.03
N GLY A 195 -7.41 1.60 -2.56
CA GLY A 195 -6.84 0.49 -3.31
C GLY A 195 -5.34 0.61 -3.46
N THR A 196 -4.66 -0.52 -3.41
CA THR A 196 -3.21 -0.62 -3.42
C THR A 196 -2.71 -1.25 -4.70
N GLY A 197 -1.76 -0.59 -5.36
CA GLY A 197 -1.00 -1.14 -6.49
C GLY A 197 0.40 -1.55 -6.03
N LEU A 198 0.77 -2.80 -6.24
CA LEU A 198 2.05 -3.36 -5.81
C LEU A 198 2.85 -3.84 -7.02
N LEU A 199 4.01 -3.25 -7.24
CA LEU A 199 5.03 -3.81 -8.10
C LEU A 199 5.78 -4.87 -7.30
N THR A 200 5.53 -6.15 -7.61
CA THR A 200 6.07 -7.27 -6.86
C THR A 200 7.58 -7.38 -7.01
N SER A 201 8.26 -7.80 -5.94
CA SER A 201 9.70 -7.97 -5.95
C SER A 201 10.12 -9.44 -5.98
N GLN A 202 11.33 -9.67 -6.43
CA GLN A 202 12.01 -10.94 -6.25
C GLN A 202 12.23 -11.23 -4.76
N GLY A 203 12.23 -12.51 -4.35
CA GLY A 203 12.52 -12.90 -2.97
C GLY A 203 11.31 -13.35 -2.15
N GLY A 204 10.13 -13.46 -2.76
CA GLY A 204 8.95 -14.11 -2.18
C GLY A 204 8.45 -13.54 -0.84
N GLY A 205 7.68 -14.34 -0.14
CA GLY A 205 7.18 -14.06 1.22
C GLY A 205 5.85 -13.33 1.30
N LEU A 206 5.38 -12.67 0.23
CA LEU A 206 4.03 -12.09 0.23
C LEU A 206 2.99 -13.22 0.20
N GLN A 207 2.02 -13.15 1.09
CA GLN A 207 0.91 -14.10 1.18
C GLN A 207 -0.41 -13.39 1.35
N LEU A 208 -1.43 -13.88 0.68
CA LEU A 208 -2.82 -13.49 0.76
C LEU A 208 -3.60 -14.52 1.60
N LEU A 209 -4.50 -14.07 2.46
CA LEU A 209 -5.44 -14.96 3.15
C LEU A 209 -6.59 -15.34 2.21
N ASP A 210 -6.73 -16.61 1.91
CA ASP A 210 -7.95 -17.13 1.28
C ASP A 210 -9.06 -17.24 2.34
N HIS A 211 -10.03 -16.34 2.25
CA HIS A 211 -11.14 -16.31 3.21
C HIS A 211 -12.06 -17.53 3.14
N SER A 212 -12.05 -18.29 2.04
CA SER A 212 -12.89 -19.48 1.88
C SER A 212 -12.31 -20.71 2.58
N THR A 213 -10.99 -20.81 2.65
CA THR A 213 -10.26 -21.95 3.24
C THR A 213 -9.56 -21.59 4.54
N GLY A 214 -9.28 -20.31 4.77
CA GLY A 214 -8.43 -19.84 5.88
C GLY A 214 -6.93 -20.05 5.64
N GLU A 215 -6.52 -20.47 4.44
CA GLU A 215 -5.15 -20.73 4.07
C GLU A 215 -4.42 -19.47 3.58
N TRP A 216 -3.10 -19.42 3.80
CA TRP A 216 -2.23 -18.38 3.28
C TRP A 216 -1.65 -18.79 1.93
N LEU A 217 -2.02 -18.08 0.87
CA LEU A 217 -1.62 -18.36 -0.51
C LEU A 217 -0.44 -17.47 -0.90
N PRO A 218 0.66 -18.03 -1.43
CA PRO A 218 1.80 -17.24 -1.86
C PRO A 218 1.47 -16.39 -3.09
N VAL A 219 2.00 -15.17 -3.11
CA VAL A 219 1.97 -14.25 -4.25
C VAL A 219 3.36 -14.20 -4.85
N GLU A 220 3.53 -14.83 -6.00
CA GLU A 220 4.80 -14.89 -6.69
C GLU A 220 5.09 -13.60 -7.47
N HIS A 221 6.38 -13.31 -7.64
CA HIS A 221 6.84 -12.22 -8.48
C HIS A 221 6.51 -12.50 -9.96
N ASP A 222 6.05 -11.44 -10.64
CA ASP A 222 5.71 -11.49 -12.05
C ASP A 222 5.91 -10.08 -12.65
N TYR A 223 6.74 -9.98 -13.68
CA TYR A 223 7.00 -8.71 -14.37
C TYR A 223 5.82 -8.24 -15.22
N ASP A 224 4.98 -9.15 -15.69
CA ASP A 224 3.88 -8.85 -16.58
C ASP A 224 2.64 -8.35 -15.85
N HIS A 225 2.65 -8.42 -14.49
CA HIS A 225 1.51 -8.07 -13.69
C HIS A 225 1.89 -7.18 -12.49
N ILE A 226 1.07 -6.15 -12.27
CA ILE A 226 0.97 -5.49 -10.97
C ILE A 226 -0.07 -6.24 -10.13
N VAL A 227 0.17 -6.39 -8.85
CA VAL A 227 -0.83 -6.87 -7.90
C VAL A 227 -1.67 -5.69 -7.41
N PHE A 228 -2.99 -5.85 -7.43
CA PHE A 228 -3.93 -4.87 -6.88
C PHE A 228 -4.78 -5.53 -5.79
N ASN A 229 -5.04 -4.78 -4.71
CA ASN A 229 -6.00 -5.14 -3.67
C ASN A 229 -6.84 -3.94 -3.22
N TRP A 230 -8.07 -4.23 -2.82
CA TRP A 230 -8.94 -3.29 -2.13
C TRP A 230 -8.55 -3.19 -0.66
N ALA A 231 -8.85 -2.02 -0.07
CA ALA A 231 -8.37 -1.64 1.25
C ALA A 231 -9.51 -1.15 2.16
N ASP A 232 -9.19 -0.71 3.39
CA ASP A 232 -10.19 -0.47 4.43
C ASP A 232 -11.11 0.73 4.13
N MET A 233 -10.60 1.81 3.51
CA MET A 233 -11.43 2.98 3.20
C MET A 233 -12.51 2.67 2.16
N ILE A 234 -12.22 1.85 1.13
CA ILE A 234 -13.25 1.47 0.17
C ILE A 234 -14.24 0.48 0.76
N GLN A 235 -13.78 -0.38 1.68
CA GLN A 235 -14.67 -1.25 2.44
C GLN A 235 -15.67 -0.42 3.26
N ALA A 236 -15.19 0.61 3.97
CA ALA A 236 -16.05 1.53 4.74
C ALA A 236 -17.00 2.28 3.80
N ALA A 237 -16.50 2.91 2.74
CA ALA A 237 -17.27 3.69 1.78
C ALA A 237 -18.32 2.88 1.01
N THR A 238 -18.21 1.56 0.98
CA THR A 238 -19.18 0.65 0.32
C THR A 238 -19.97 -0.19 1.31
N ASN A 239 -19.91 0.14 2.60
CA ASN A 239 -20.56 -0.62 3.68
C ASN A 239 -20.24 -2.13 3.57
N GLY A 240 -18.98 -2.47 3.30
CA GLY A 240 -18.49 -3.84 3.20
C GLY A 240 -18.78 -4.57 1.88
N GLN A 241 -19.43 -3.94 0.90
CA GLN A 241 -19.69 -4.56 -0.41
C GLN A 241 -18.38 -4.85 -1.15
N VAL A 242 -17.38 -3.98 -1.02
CA VAL A 242 -16.01 -4.20 -1.50
C VAL A 242 -15.11 -4.44 -0.29
N PRO A 243 -14.83 -5.70 0.06
CA PRO A 243 -14.06 -6.01 1.27
C PRO A 243 -12.57 -5.74 1.08
N SER A 244 -11.91 -5.29 2.14
CA SER A 244 -10.45 -5.25 2.19
C SER A 244 -9.86 -6.66 2.27
N VAL A 245 -8.60 -6.80 1.81
CA VAL A 245 -7.98 -8.12 1.66
C VAL A 245 -6.79 -8.27 2.61
N MET A 246 -6.89 -9.25 3.49
CA MET A 246 -5.86 -9.55 4.49
C MET A 246 -4.62 -10.17 3.84
N HIS A 247 -3.44 -9.65 4.16
CA HIS A 247 -2.17 -10.16 3.64
C HIS A 247 -1.03 -10.00 4.65
N ARG A 248 0.12 -10.62 4.37
CA ARG A 248 1.33 -10.54 5.19
C ARG A 248 2.59 -10.78 4.35
N VAL A 249 3.76 -10.46 4.90
CA VAL A 249 5.06 -10.81 4.31
C VAL A 249 5.86 -11.63 5.32
N VAL A 250 6.00 -12.92 5.08
CA VAL A 250 6.71 -13.83 5.98
C VAL A 250 8.22 -13.85 5.72
N ASN A 251 8.97 -14.28 6.72
CA ASN A 251 10.39 -14.58 6.54
C ASN A 251 10.51 -15.85 5.67
N PRO A 252 11.45 -15.93 4.73
CA PRO A 252 11.67 -17.15 3.96
C PRO A 252 12.16 -18.30 4.87
N ASP A 253 11.72 -19.52 4.59
CA ASP A 253 12.25 -20.72 5.24
C ASP A 253 13.66 -21.06 4.71
N ASP A 254 13.92 -20.78 3.43
CA ASP A 254 15.21 -21.00 2.79
C ASP A 254 16.28 -20.04 3.34
N PRO A 255 17.38 -20.56 3.94
CA PRO A 255 18.47 -19.75 4.50
C PRO A 255 19.14 -18.85 3.48
N GLU A 256 19.23 -19.27 2.20
CA GLU A 256 19.81 -18.45 1.13
C GLU A 256 18.93 -17.22 0.85
N LEU A 257 17.62 -17.38 0.80
CA LEU A 257 16.68 -16.27 0.63
C LEU A 257 16.61 -15.38 1.88
N ARG A 258 16.79 -15.95 3.08
CA ARG A 258 16.85 -15.19 4.34
C ARG A 258 18.09 -14.28 4.40
N SER A 259 19.20 -14.71 3.86
CA SER A 259 20.45 -13.93 3.83
C SER A 259 20.43 -12.76 2.84
N LYS A 260 19.40 -12.67 1.98
CA LYS A 260 19.25 -11.64 0.95
C LYS A 260 18.22 -10.59 1.36
N PRO A 261 18.47 -9.31 1.08
CA PRO A 261 17.45 -8.28 1.24
C PRO A 261 16.31 -8.50 0.23
N ARG A 262 15.11 -8.02 0.59
CA ARG A 262 13.94 -7.97 -0.30
C ARG A 262 13.50 -6.52 -0.45
N PHE A 263 13.05 -6.16 -1.65
CA PHE A 263 12.49 -4.84 -1.92
C PHE A 263 11.06 -4.98 -2.45
N SER A 264 10.21 -4.00 -2.22
CA SER A 264 8.93 -3.87 -2.91
C SER A 264 8.54 -2.41 -3.05
N ILE A 265 7.74 -2.12 -4.08
CA ILE A 265 7.27 -0.77 -4.39
C ILE A 265 5.76 -0.82 -4.36
N VAL A 266 5.17 -0.11 -3.42
CA VAL A 266 3.73 -0.12 -3.13
C VAL A 266 3.18 1.29 -3.32
N PHE A 267 2.01 1.39 -3.93
CA PHE A 267 1.29 2.63 -4.08
C PHE A 267 -0.07 2.53 -3.39
N PHE A 268 -0.31 3.42 -2.44
CA PHE A 268 -1.55 3.52 -1.69
C PHE A 268 -2.37 4.69 -2.22
N LEU A 269 -3.46 4.39 -2.92
CA LEU A 269 -4.35 5.39 -3.50
C LEU A 269 -5.38 5.84 -2.46
N HIS A 270 -5.19 7.05 -1.92
CA HIS A 270 -6.09 7.64 -0.95
C HIS A 270 -7.06 8.62 -1.60
N PRO A 271 -8.30 8.70 -1.10
CA PRO A 271 -9.20 9.80 -1.46
C PRO A 271 -8.74 11.12 -0.82
N ARG A 272 -9.37 12.21 -1.24
CA ARG A 272 -9.21 13.50 -0.56
C ARG A 272 -9.68 13.41 0.89
N GLU A 273 -9.08 14.21 1.75
CA GLU A 273 -9.27 14.17 3.20
C GLU A 273 -10.71 14.39 3.67
N GLU A 274 -11.46 15.23 2.94
CA GLU A 274 -12.85 15.58 3.26
C GLU A 274 -13.88 14.52 2.83
N ILE A 275 -13.48 13.52 2.02
CA ILE A 275 -14.40 12.48 1.56
C ILE A 275 -14.97 11.71 2.77
N VAL A 276 -16.30 11.67 2.86
CA VAL A 276 -17.02 10.92 3.89
C VAL A 276 -17.04 9.43 3.51
N LEU A 277 -16.53 8.59 4.40
CA LEU A 277 -16.53 7.13 4.24
C LEU A 277 -17.80 6.51 4.86
N GLU A 278 -18.22 7.06 5.99
CA GLU A 278 -19.43 6.66 6.72
C GLU A 278 -20.16 7.92 7.19
N GLU A 279 -21.46 8.02 6.90
CA GLU A 279 -22.28 9.18 7.32
C GLU A 279 -22.48 9.24 8.84
N SER A 280 -22.41 8.08 9.52
CA SER A 280 -22.47 7.94 10.97
C SER A 280 -21.59 6.77 11.39
N SER A 281 -20.72 6.98 12.37
CA SER A 281 -19.79 5.94 12.82
C SER A 281 -19.71 5.89 14.33
N ASP A 282 -19.83 4.68 14.89
CA ASP A 282 -19.78 4.44 16.35
C ASP A 282 -18.45 4.80 16.99
N ILE A 283 -17.38 4.87 16.20
CA ILE A 283 -16.05 5.25 16.69
C ILE A 283 -15.83 6.76 16.72
N VAL A 284 -16.75 7.54 16.16
CA VAL A 284 -16.72 8.99 16.16
C VAL A 284 -17.60 9.53 17.29
N LYS A 285 -17.09 10.52 18.04
CA LYS A 285 -17.85 11.17 19.07
C LYS A 285 -19.21 11.68 18.53
N ASP A 286 -20.27 11.43 19.28
CA ASP A 286 -21.66 11.80 18.94
C ASP A 286 -22.17 11.13 17.64
N ASN A 287 -21.58 9.99 17.25
CA ASN A 287 -21.91 9.24 16.02
C ASN A 287 -21.90 10.12 14.76
N GLY A 288 -20.92 11.03 14.69
CA GLY A 288 -20.73 11.88 13.53
C GLY A 288 -20.16 11.15 12.31
N PRO A 289 -20.00 11.87 11.17
CA PRO A 289 -19.44 11.28 9.98
C PRO A 289 -17.95 10.93 10.16
N LEU A 290 -17.54 9.81 9.56
CA LEU A 290 -16.15 9.38 9.48
C LEU A 290 -15.57 9.79 8.13
N THR A 291 -14.65 10.75 8.11
CA THR A 291 -13.97 11.17 6.89
C THR A 291 -12.69 10.38 6.63
N ALA A 292 -12.19 10.42 5.39
CA ALA A 292 -10.94 9.80 5.01
C ALA A 292 -9.74 10.31 5.86
N HIS A 293 -9.71 11.62 6.14
CA HIS A 293 -8.74 12.21 7.07
C HIS A 293 -8.78 11.56 8.45
N MET A 294 -9.95 11.49 9.05
CA MET A 294 -10.14 10.92 10.38
C MET A 294 -9.72 9.44 10.39
N PHE A 295 -10.15 8.67 9.40
CA PHE A 295 -9.81 7.26 9.28
C PHE A 295 -8.30 7.05 9.14
N LEU A 296 -7.64 7.81 8.24
CA LEU A 296 -6.19 7.72 8.04
C LEU A 296 -5.42 7.99 9.35
N TRP A 297 -5.71 9.09 10.06
CA TRP A 297 -4.98 9.45 11.27
C TRP A 297 -5.24 8.47 12.42
N LEU A 298 -6.43 7.91 12.52
CA LEU A 298 -6.70 6.82 13.46
C LEU A 298 -5.82 5.60 13.18
N ARG A 299 -5.78 5.17 11.92
CA ARG A 299 -4.99 4.00 11.54
C ARG A 299 -3.48 4.24 11.71
N LEU A 300 -2.98 5.43 11.34
CA LEU A 300 -1.57 5.80 11.57
C LEU A 300 -1.20 5.77 13.06
N TRP A 301 -2.10 6.20 13.94
CA TRP A 301 -1.90 6.09 15.37
C TRP A 301 -1.91 4.62 15.83
N GLN A 302 -2.83 3.80 15.35
CA GLN A 302 -2.91 2.38 15.70
C GLN A 302 -1.65 1.60 15.29
N ILE A 303 -1.04 1.90 14.14
CA ILE A 303 0.15 1.22 13.62
C ILE A 303 1.49 1.90 13.99
N TRP A 304 1.46 2.83 14.94
CA TRP A 304 2.65 3.51 15.49
C TRP A 304 3.39 4.46 14.55
N LEU A 305 2.79 4.87 13.44
CA LEU A 305 3.30 5.92 12.56
C LEU A 305 2.87 7.33 12.99
N SER A 306 2.01 7.45 14.00
CA SER A 306 1.66 8.70 14.69
C SER A 306 1.63 8.45 16.20
N ASP A 307 2.16 9.40 16.98
CA ASP A 307 2.14 9.32 18.44
C ASP A 307 0.86 9.93 19.05
N THR A 308 0.10 10.70 18.27
CA THR A 308 -1.06 11.44 18.74
C THR A 308 -2.35 10.63 18.56
N ARG A 309 -3.00 10.27 19.67
CA ARG A 309 -4.35 9.69 19.67
C ARG A 309 -5.35 10.73 19.17
N PRO A 310 -6.21 10.43 18.19
CA PRO A 310 -7.21 11.38 17.72
C PRO A 310 -8.25 11.72 18.82
N ALA A 311 -8.48 13.02 19.04
CA ALA A 311 -9.37 13.50 20.12
C ALA A 311 -10.85 13.15 19.92
N TRP A 312 -11.25 12.90 18.68
CA TRP A 312 -12.62 12.52 18.31
C TRP A 312 -12.90 11.01 18.45
N TYR A 313 -11.84 10.18 18.60
CA TYR A 313 -11.96 8.73 18.66
C TYR A 313 -12.41 8.25 20.03
N THR A 314 -13.49 7.47 20.07
CA THR A 314 -14.12 6.94 21.29
C THR A 314 -13.73 5.51 21.65
N GLY A 315 -13.07 4.79 20.71
CA GLY A 315 -12.69 3.40 20.90
C GLY A 315 -11.52 3.18 21.88
N PRO A 316 -11.07 1.93 22.05
CA PRO A 316 -10.01 1.55 22.99
C PRO A 316 -8.64 2.13 22.62
N ASP A 317 -7.74 2.20 23.59
CA ASP A 317 -6.34 2.55 23.34
C ASP A 317 -5.62 1.45 22.55
N ARG A 318 -4.60 1.84 21.76
CA ARG A 318 -3.73 0.91 21.05
C ARG A 318 -2.94 0.04 22.05
N ALA A 319 -2.69 -1.23 21.69
CA ALA A 319 -1.88 -2.12 22.51
C ALA A 319 -0.45 -1.57 22.66
N PRO A 320 0.20 -1.72 23.83
CA PRO A 320 1.58 -1.27 24.03
C PRO A 320 2.55 -1.96 23.08
N GLN A 321 3.59 -1.24 22.66
CA GLN A 321 4.64 -1.80 21.83
C GLN A 321 5.58 -2.67 22.70
N ALA A 322 5.76 -3.94 22.33
CA ALA A 322 6.80 -4.75 22.96
C ALA A 322 8.18 -4.20 22.52
N ILE A 323 9.06 -3.97 23.50
CA ILE A 323 10.44 -3.58 23.20
C ILE A 323 11.11 -4.79 22.56
N ALA A 324 11.50 -4.67 21.29
CA ALA A 324 12.37 -5.66 20.65
C ALA A 324 13.73 -5.60 21.34
N VAL A 325 14.10 -6.66 22.06
CA VAL A 325 15.42 -6.86 22.64
C VAL A 325 16.36 -7.43 21.59
#